data_efd92f3e3bb09c328dbf16f8842f2c17
#
_entry.id   efd92f3e3bb09c328dbf16f8842f2c17
#
_cell.length_a   1.000
_cell.length_b   1.000
_cell.length_c   1.000
_cell.angle_alpha   90.00
_cell.angle_beta   90.00
_cell.angle_gamma   90.00
#
_symmetry.space_group_name_H-M   'P 1'
#
loop_
_entity.id
_entity.type
_entity.pdbx_description
1 polymer ?
#
loop_
_entity_poly.entity_id
_entity_poly.type
_entity_poly.pdbx_seq_one_letter_code
_entity_poly.pdbx_strand_id
1 'polypeptide(L)'
;MKTILGLDTSQDSRLISTFRTPEKVELSVKKALQWMRGAQGKDGGWGAGNHSRQDIMDPHAVQSDPATTALVAMSLLRTENTVSGGTYSAELKRATEFLLRAVENCPANQPYITTLTNTQPQTKLGRNIDVILTAQFFTNLLRYELADAALRKRIEKALDDCVSRIE
;
A
#
# COMPACT_ATOMS: atom_id res chain seq x y z
N MET A 1 0.10 15.71 10.64
CA MET A 1 1.16 14.87 10.02
C MET A 1 0.96 13.43 10.48
N LYS A 2 0.75 12.46 9.60
CA LYS A 2 0.58 11.06 9.99
C LYS A 2 1.94 10.38 10.07
N THR A 3 2.21 9.69 11.17
CA THR A 3 3.46 8.93 11.35
C THR A 3 3.50 7.70 10.46
N ILE A 4 4.67 7.06 10.34
CA ILE A 4 4.85 5.80 9.61
C ILE A 4 3.88 4.71 10.10
N LEU A 5 3.52 4.73 11.38
CA LEU A 5 2.56 3.79 11.99
C LEU A 5 1.08 4.18 11.82
N GLY A 6 0.78 5.23 11.05
CA GLY A 6 -0.59 5.70 10.83
C GLY A 6 -1.23 6.37 12.05
N LEU A 7 -0.46 6.67 13.10
CA LEU A 7 -0.95 7.38 14.27
C LEU A 7 -1.25 8.84 13.90
N ASP A 8 -2.44 9.30 14.23
CA ASP A 8 -2.83 10.68 14.05
C ASP A 8 -2.19 11.53 15.15
N THR A 9 -1.23 12.36 14.76
CA THR A 9 -0.58 13.33 15.67
C THR A 9 -1.27 14.71 15.62
N SER A 10 -2.42 14.82 14.96
CA SER A 10 -3.16 16.09 14.83
C SER A 10 -3.69 16.63 16.18
N GLN A 11 -3.75 15.79 17.19
CA GLN A 11 -4.15 16.19 18.57
C GLN A 11 -3.05 16.95 19.31
N ASP A 12 -1.80 16.89 18.88
CA ASP A 12 -0.70 17.63 19.51
C ASP A 12 -0.33 18.87 18.69
N SER A 13 -1.24 19.85 18.71
CA SER A 13 -1.11 21.11 17.96
C SER A 13 0.16 21.90 18.30
N ARG A 14 0.82 21.59 19.44
CA ARG A 14 2.06 22.24 19.88
C ARG A 14 3.29 21.77 19.11
N LEU A 15 3.29 20.54 18.57
CA LEU A 15 4.40 20.01 17.79
C LEU A 15 4.30 20.33 16.28
N ILE A 16 3.10 20.65 15.80
CA ILE A 16 2.85 20.90 14.37
C ILE A 16 3.27 22.33 13.95
N SER A 17 3.30 23.30 14.88
CA SER A 17 3.48 24.70 14.54
C SER A 17 4.94 25.12 14.27
N THR A 18 5.94 24.30 14.58
CA THR A 18 7.35 24.70 14.56
C THR A 18 8.17 24.19 13.38
N PHE A 19 7.70 23.19 12.63
CA PHE A 19 8.47 22.64 11.51
C PHE A 19 7.72 22.76 10.18
N ARG A 20 8.03 23.81 9.44
CA ARG A 20 7.66 23.88 8.02
C ARG A 20 8.54 22.91 7.24
N THR A 21 7.92 22.03 6.47
CA THR A 21 8.66 21.13 5.58
C THR A 21 9.51 21.95 4.59
N PRO A 22 10.83 21.72 4.49
CA PRO A 22 11.65 22.45 3.54
C PRO A 22 11.15 22.22 2.11
N GLU A 23 11.15 23.28 1.30
CA GLU A 23 10.68 23.25 -0.10
C GLU A 23 11.34 22.13 -0.93
N LYS A 24 12.63 21.88 -0.69
CA LYS A 24 13.36 20.77 -1.37
C LYS A 24 12.77 19.40 -1.03
N VAL A 25 12.24 19.19 0.19
CA VAL A 25 11.61 17.95 0.61
C VAL A 25 10.25 17.82 -0.07
N GLU A 26 9.45 18.89 -0.11
CA GLU A 26 8.16 18.90 -0.81
C GLU A 26 8.31 18.57 -2.28
N LEU A 27 9.31 19.17 -2.94
CA LEU A 27 9.62 18.89 -4.35
C LEU A 27 10.05 17.43 -4.56
N SER A 28 10.86 16.87 -3.64
CA SER A 28 11.30 15.48 -3.70
C SER A 28 10.13 14.50 -3.53
N VAL A 29 9.22 14.78 -2.58
CA VAL A 29 8.00 13.99 -2.39
C VAL A 29 7.13 14.04 -3.66
N LYS A 30 6.93 15.22 -4.24
CA LYS A 30 6.16 15.37 -5.48
C LYS A 30 6.75 14.55 -6.63
N LYS A 31 8.07 14.60 -6.82
CA LYS A 31 8.76 13.80 -7.84
C LYS A 31 8.62 12.29 -7.58
N ALA A 32 8.75 11.86 -6.33
CA ALA A 32 8.58 10.47 -5.95
C ALA A 32 7.17 9.95 -6.26
N LEU A 33 6.14 10.73 -5.92
CA LEU A 33 4.75 10.37 -6.22
C LEU A 33 4.47 10.31 -7.73
N GLN A 34 5.03 11.23 -8.51
CA GLN A 34 4.93 11.19 -9.98
C GLN A 34 5.61 9.94 -10.55
N TRP A 35 6.78 9.57 -10.02
CA TRP A 35 7.47 8.34 -10.42
C TRP A 35 6.65 7.10 -10.05
N MET A 36 6.13 7.01 -8.83
CA MET A 36 5.27 5.91 -8.38
C MET A 36 4.05 5.75 -9.30
N ARG A 37 3.41 6.86 -9.70
CA ARG A 37 2.32 6.84 -10.67
C ARG A 37 2.74 6.21 -12.00
N GLY A 38 3.89 6.61 -12.54
CA GLY A 38 4.43 6.06 -13.78
C GLY A 38 4.84 4.58 -13.67
N ALA A 39 5.26 4.15 -12.49
CA ALA A 39 5.72 2.79 -12.22
C ALA A 39 4.59 1.79 -11.90
N GLN A 40 3.33 2.23 -11.82
CA GLN A 40 2.21 1.32 -11.54
C GLN A 40 2.00 0.33 -12.69
N GLY A 41 1.94 -0.95 -12.38
CA GLY A 41 1.63 -2.01 -13.33
C GLY A 41 0.21 -1.92 -13.90
N LYS A 42 -0.01 -2.55 -15.05
CA LYS A 42 -1.34 -2.60 -15.68
C LYS A 42 -2.38 -3.33 -14.81
N ASP A 43 -1.92 -4.23 -13.95
CA ASP A 43 -2.74 -4.96 -12.96
C ASP A 43 -3.16 -4.10 -11.76
N GLY A 44 -2.59 -2.90 -11.62
CA GLY A 44 -2.85 -1.96 -10.56
C GLY A 44 -1.87 -2.03 -9.38
N GLY A 45 -0.94 -2.97 -9.40
CA GLY A 45 0.07 -3.15 -8.36
C GLY A 45 1.42 -2.50 -8.68
N TRP A 46 2.35 -2.67 -7.76
CA TRP A 46 3.78 -2.37 -7.90
C TRP A 46 4.60 -3.58 -7.45
N GLY A 47 5.76 -3.76 -8.02
CA GLY A 47 6.70 -4.80 -7.64
C GLY A 47 8.07 -4.25 -7.27
N ALA A 48 8.70 -4.84 -6.25
CA ALA A 48 10.09 -4.57 -5.90
C ALA A 48 11.08 -5.57 -6.54
N GLY A 49 10.57 -6.50 -7.34
CA GLY A 49 11.37 -7.51 -8.01
C GLY A 49 11.89 -8.61 -7.08
N ASN A 50 12.65 -9.52 -7.66
CA ASN A 50 13.28 -10.62 -6.95
C ASN A 50 14.58 -10.15 -6.30
N HIS A 51 14.84 -10.59 -5.07
CA HIS A 51 16.04 -10.20 -4.32
C HIS A 51 17.34 -10.63 -5.02
N SER A 52 17.32 -11.71 -5.76
CA SER A 52 18.49 -12.19 -6.52
C SER A 52 18.74 -11.46 -7.86
N ARG A 53 17.81 -10.59 -8.27
CA ARG A 53 17.84 -9.87 -9.55
C ARG A 53 17.67 -8.38 -9.34
N GLN A 54 18.59 -7.75 -8.63
CA GLN A 54 18.59 -6.32 -8.32
C GLN A 54 19.12 -5.43 -9.46
N ASP A 55 19.51 -6.05 -10.54
CA ASP A 55 19.97 -5.42 -11.80
C ASP A 55 18.81 -4.87 -12.65
N ILE A 56 17.58 -5.28 -12.38
CA ILE A 56 16.41 -4.84 -13.14
C ILE A 56 15.95 -3.47 -12.63
N MET A 57 16.14 -2.44 -13.45
CA MET A 57 15.81 -1.05 -13.12
C MET A 57 14.46 -0.59 -13.67
N ASP A 58 13.90 -1.29 -14.67
CA ASP A 58 12.59 -0.99 -15.22
C ASP A 58 11.49 -1.55 -14.29
N PRO A 59 10.66 -0.68 -13.67
CA PRO A 59 9.60 -1.15 -12.77
C PRO A 59 8.54 -2.01 -13.47
N HIS A 60 8.39 -1.89 -14.79
CA HIS A 60 7.43 -2.69 -15.56
C HIS A 60 7.99 -4.05 -15.99
N ALA A 61 9.28 -4.28 -15.82
CA ALA A 61 9.91 -5.58 -16.06
C ALA A 61 9.82 -6.53 -14.85
N VAL A 62 9.24 -6.08 -13.74
CA VAL A 62 9.03 -6.87 -12.53
C VAL A 62 7.55 -7.10 -12.27
N GLN A 63 7.23 -8.26 -11.72
CA GLN A 63 5.84 -8.59 -11.37
C GLN A 63 5.42 -7.82 -10.12
N SER A 64 4.17 -7.33 -10.11
CA SER A 64 3.58 -6.68 -8.94
C SER A 64 3.45 -7.66 -7.78
N ASP A 65 3.76 -7.20 -6.57
CA ASP A 65 3.61 -7.99 -5.35
C ASP A 65 2.77 -7.25 -4.29
N PRO A 66 2.04 -7.97 -3.41
CA PRO A 66 1.14 -7.34 -2.45
C PRO A 66 1.85 -6.44 -1.44
N ALA A 67 3.03 -6.83 -0.96
CA ALA A 67 3.76 -6.05 0.04
C ALA A 67 4.21 -4.70 -0.50
N THR A 68 4.82 -4.67 -1.69
CA THR A 68 5.24 -3.43 -2.36
C THR A 68 4.02 -2.57 -2.70
N THR A 69 2.96 -3.20 -3.21
CA THR A 69 1.72 -2.49 -3.55
C THR A 69 1.09 -1.84 -2.31
N ALA A 70 1.02 -2.55 -1.18
CA ALA A 70 0.49 -2.01 0.08
C ALA A 70 1.32 -0.84 0.59
N LEU A 71 2.66 -0.92 0.54
CA LEU A 71 3.56 0.18 0.95
C LEU A 71 3.36 1.44 0.10
N VAL A 72 3.30 1.30 -1.22
CA VAL A 72 3.06 2.43 -2.12
C VAL A 72 1.66 3.01 -1.91
N ALA A 73 0.62 2.17 -1.81
CA ALA A 73 -0.74 2.61 -1.54
C ALA A 73 -0.86 3.37 -0.20
N MET A 74 -0.19 2.90 0.86
CA MET A 74 -0.11 3.63 2.13
C MET A 74 0.61 4.98 1.99
N SER A 75 1.61 5.08 1.13
CA SER A 75 2.29 6.36 0.83
C SER A 75 1.34 7.36 0.17
N LEU A 76 0.50 6.90 -0.76
CA LEU A 76 -0.53 7.72 -1.40
C LEU A 76 -1.59 8.20 -0.38
N LEU A 77 -2.06 7.32 0.52
CA LEU A 77 -2.98 7.71 1.60
C LEU A 77 -2.42 8.82 2.49
N ARG A 78 -1.11 8.78 2.80
CA ARG A 78 -0.45 9.81 3.64
C ARG A 78 -0.33 11.16 2.97
N THR A 79 -0.44 11.22 1.66
CA THR A 79 -0.40 12.46 0.88
C THR A 79 -1.80 12.96 0.50
N GLU A 80 -2.77 12.72 1.39
CA GLU A 80 -4.16 13.21 1.31
C GLU A 80 -4.95 12.67 0.10
N ASN A 81 -4.53 11.52 -0.45
CA ASN A 81 -5.33 10.83 -1.46
C ASN A 81 -6.23 9.79 -0.78
N THR A 82 -7.42 9.61 -1.32
CA THR A 82 -8.36 8.55 -0.97
C THR A 82 -8.81 7.82 -2.24
N VAL A 83 -9.51 6.72 -2.10
CA VAL A 83 -10.11 6.05 -3.27
C VAL A 83 -11.21 6.89 -3.95
N SER A 84 -11.72 7.92 -3.26
CA SER A 84 -12.78 8.79 -3.76
C SER A 84 -12.30 10.18 -4.18
N GLY A 85 -11.04 10.56 -3.89
CA GLY A 85 -10.54 11.91 -4.18
C GLY A 85 -9.03 12.06 -4.02
N GLY A 86 -8.50 13.13 -4.60
CA GLY A 86 -7.07 13.44 -4.62
C GLY A 86 -6.41 13.17 -5.98
N THR A 87 -5.21 13.69 -6.15
CA THR A 87 -4.46 13.64 -7.42
C THR A 87 -4.15 12.21 -7.87
N TYR A 88 -3.97 11.28 -6.92
CA TYR A 88 -3.61 9.88 -7.16
C TYR A 88 -4.72 8.91 -6.75
N SER A 89 -5.97 9.36 -6.73
CA SER A 89 -7.12 8.53 -6.37
C SER A 89 -7.32 7.34 -7.31
N ALA A 90 -7.07 7.53 -8.60
CA ALA A 90 -7.17 6.47 -9.61
C ALA A 90 -6.13 5.37 -9.37
N GLU A 91 -4.89 5.75 -9.06
CA GLU A 91 -3.81 4.82 -8.73
C GLU A 91 -4.13 4.05 -7.44
N LEU A 92 -4.59 4.75 -6.42
CA LEU A 92 -4.98 4.16 -5.14
C LEU A 92 -6.16 3.19 -5.29
N LYS A 93 -7.15 3.54 -6.11
CA LYS A 93 -8.29 2.67 -6.41
C LYS A 93 -7.84 1.37 -7.10
N ARG A 94 -6.94 1.46 -8.09
CA ARG A 94 -6.40 0.27 -8.77
C ARG A 94 -5.57 -0.60 -7.82
N ALA A 95 -4.76 0.02 -6.94
CA ALA A 95 -3.99 -0.68 -5.92
C ALA A 95 -4.90 -1.41 -4.91
N THR A 96 -5.97 -0.75 -4.46
CA THR A 96 -6.97 -1.37 -3.60
C THR A 96 -7.57 -2.60 -4.24
N GLU A 97 -7.96 -2.51 -5.51
CA GLU A 97 -8.53 -3.62 -6.26
C GLU A 97 -7.51 -4.76 -6.48
N PHE A 98 -6.24 -4.43 -6.72
CA PHE A 98 -5.17 -5.43 -6.82
C PHE A 98 -5.03 -6.23 -5.52
N LEU A 99 -4.98 -5.54 -4.37
CA LEU A 99 -4.85 -6.18 -3.05
C LEU A 99 -6.08 -6.99 -2.65
N LEU A 100 -7.28 -6.50 -2.96
CA LEU A 100 -8.52 -7.26 -2.75
C LEU A 100 -8.50 -8.58 -3.53
N ARG A 101 -8.15 -8.53 -4.83
CA ARG A 101 -8.02 -9.74 -5.64
C ARG A 101 -6.95 -10.69 -5.13
N ALA A 102 -5.83 -10.18 -4.61
CA ALA A 102 -4.79 -11.02 -4.04
C ALA A 102 -5.31 -11.83 -2.85
N VAL A 103 -6.10 -11.23 -1.97
CA VAL A 103 -6.72 -11.93 -0.83
C VAL A 103 -7.82 -12.89 -1.30
N GLU A 104 -8.74 -12.43 -2.14
CA GLU A 104 -9.93 -13.16 -2.58
C GLU A 104 -9.60 -14.41 -3.43
N ASN A 105 -8.55 -14.34 -4.24
CA ASN A 105 -8.15 -15.44 -5.13
C ASN A 105 -7.26 -16.48 -4.44
N CYS A 106 -6.81 -16.21 -3.21
CA CYS A 106 -5.97 -17.15 -2.48
C CYS A 106 -6.82 -18.01 -1.55
N PRO A 107 -6.66 -19.36 -1.56
CA PRO A 107 -7.40 -20.24 -0.67
C PRO A 107 -7.23 -19.84 0.81
N ALA A 108 -8.33 -19.85 1.57
CA ALA A 108 -8.37 -19.38 2.96
C ALA A 108 -7.44 -20.17 3.91
N ASN A 109 -7.14 -21.43 3.58
CA ASN A 109 -6.26 -22.29 4.35
C ASN A 109 -4.75 -22.05 4.11
N GLN A 110 -4.40 -21.06 3.27
CA GLN A 110 -3.01 -20.70 3.00
C GLN A 110 -2.59 -19.52 3.88
N PRO A 111 -1.37 -19.52 4.46
CA PRO A 111 -0.87 -18.41 5.28
C PRO A 111 -0.36 -17.22 4.47
N TYR A 112 -0.51 -17.23 3.16
CA TYR A 112 -0.04 -16.20 2.22
C TYR A 112 -1.13 -15.84 1.22
N ILE A 113 -1.01 -14.68 0.59
CA ILE A 113 -1.96 -14.13 -0.40
C ILE A 113 -1.36 -13.99 -1.79
N THR A 114 -0.20 -14.57 -2.01
CA THR A 114 0.50 -14.58 -3.31
C THR A 114 1.30 -15.87 -3.48
N THR A 115 1.41 -16.32 -4.71
CA THR A 115 2.31 -17.43 -5.08
C THR A 115 3.74 -16.97 -5.35
N LEU A 116 3.98 -15.66 -5.41
CA LEU A 116 5.31 -15.11 -5.57
C LEU A 116 6.19 -15.45 -4.38
N THR A 117 7.44 -15.78 -4.66
CA THR A 117 8.45 -16.08 -3.66
C THR A 117 9.73 -15.28 -3.93
N ASN A 118 10.53 -15.07 -2.90
CA ASN A 118 11.80 -14.36 -2.98
C ASN A 118 11.69 -12.91 -3.50
N THR A 119 10.54 -12.28 -3.30
CA THR A 119 10.42 -10.82 -3.52
C THR A 119 11.33 -10.08 -2.54
N GLN A 120 11.70 -8.84 -2.87
CA GLN A 120 12.51 -8.01 -1.98
C GLN A 120 11.90 -7.89 -0.57
N PRO A 121 10.59 -7.57 -0.41
CA PRO A 121 9.98 -7.51 0.91
C PRO A 121 10.02 -8.85 1.65
N GLN A 122 9.70 -9.96 1.00
CA GLN A 122 9.70 -11.28 1.62
C GLN A 122 11.09 -11.69 2.12
N THR A 123 12.13 -11.41 1.36
CA THR A 123 13.51 -11.74 1.74
C THR A 123 14.01 -10.90 2.92
N LYS A 124 13.57 -9.64 3.01
CA LYS A 124 14.02 -8.70 4.06
C LYS A 124 13.19 -8.80 5.35
N LEU A 125 11.88 -9.08 5.24
CA LEU A 125 10.92 -8.94 6.33
C LEU A 125 10.17 -10.25 6.66
N GLY A 126 10.42 -11.32 5.89
CA GLY A 126 9.77 -12.60 6.04
C GLY A 126 8.59 -12.83 5.07
N ARG A 127 8.27 -14.11 4.85
CA ARG A 127 7.32 -14.54 3.80
C ARG A 127 5.89 -14.02 4.01
N ASN A 128 5.48 -13.81 5.25
CA ASN A 128 4.11 -13.36 5.55
C ASN A 128 3.93 -11.85 5.47
N ILE A 129 4.97 -11.11 5.07
CA ILE A 129 4.92 -9.64 4.99
C ILE A 129 3.83 -9.15 4.04
N ASP A 130 3.52 -9.91 2.99
CA ASP A 130 2.45 -9.59 2.03
C ASP A 130 1.08 -9.48 2.72
N VAL A 131 0.77 -10.43 3.60
CA VAL A 131 -0.49 -10.45 4.39
C VAL A 131 -0.51 -9.30 5.38
N ILE A 132 0.58 -9.13 6.13
CA ILE A 132 0.69 -8.11 7.20
C ILE A 132 0.54 -6.70 6.64
N LEU A 133 1.26 -6.37 5.57
CA LEU A 133 1.18 -5.04 4.96
C LEU A 133 -0.16 -4.78 4.27
N THR A 134 -0.77 -5.82 3.69
CA THR A 134 -2.11 -5.72 3.11
C THR A 134 -3.16 -5.45 4.19
N ALA A 135 -3.11 -6.17 5.32
CA ALA A 135 -3.98 -5.92 6.48
C ALA A 135 -3.80 -4.50 7.01
N GLN A 136 -2.55 -4.02 7.14
CA GLN A 136 -2.25 -2.66 7.57
C GLN A 136 -2.80 -1.62 6.60
N PHE A 137 -2.68 -1.84 5.29
CA PHE A 137 -3.25 -0.96 4.29
C PHE A 137 -4.77 -0.87 4.39
N PHE A 138 -5.47 -2.01 4.49
CA PHE A 138 -6.93 -2.03 4.63
C PHE A 138 -7.39 -1.36 5.93
N THR A 139 -6.70 -1.60 7.04
CA THR A 139 -6.95 -0.90 8.31
C THR A 139 -6.81 0.62 8.16
N ASN A 140 -5.78 1.08 7.47
CA ASN A 140 -5.58 2.51 7.22
C ASN A 140 -6.64 3.08 6.27
N LEU A 141 -7.03 2.33 5.25
CA LEU A 141 -8.04 2.77 4.27
C LEU A 141 -9.43 2.91 4.91
N LEU A 142 -9.82 2.00 5.82
CA LEU A 142 -11.10 2.03 6.53
C LEU A 142 -11.26 3.22 7.49
N ARG A 143 -10.17 3.93 7.81
CA ARG A 143 -10.23 5.19 8.59
C ARG A 143 -10.78 6.37 7.78
N TYR A 144 -10.78 6.26 6.45
CA TYR A 144 -11.36 7.27 5.57
C TYR A 144 -12.81 6.93 5.30
N GLU A 145 -13.60 7.95 5.04
CA GLU A 145 -14.97 7.77 4.60
C GLU A 145 -14.97 7.13 3.21
N LEU A 146 -15.59 5.95 3.10
CA LEU A 146 -15.79 5.25 1.84
C LEU A 146 -17.27 5.38 1.47
N ALA A 147 -17.54 6.17 0.45
CA ALA A 147 -18.91 6.40 -0.04
C ALA A 147 -19.55 5.12 -0.61
N ASP A 148 -18.74 4.19 -1.13
CA ASP A 148 -19.19 2.90 -1.63
C ASP A 148 -19.25 1.86 -0.50
N ALA A 149 -20.47 1.61 -0.02
CA ALA A 149 -20.73 0.63 1.04
C ALA A 149 -20.38 -0.82 0.64
N ALA A 150 -20.46 -1.17 -0.65
CA ALA A 150 -20.11 -2.48 -1.14
C ALA A 150 -18.59 -2.69 -1.10
N LEU A 151 -17.84 -1.68 -1.54
CA LEU A 151 -16.38 -1.66 -1.43
C LEU A 151 -15.95 -1.74 0.04
N ARG A 152 -16.59 -1.00 0.94
CA ARG A 152 -16.29 -1.04 2.38
C ARG A 152 -16.44 -2.45 2.94
N LYS A 153 -17.57 -3.11 2.70
CA LYS A 153 -17.80 -4.51 3.17
C LYS A 153 -16.79 -5.48 2.60
N ARG A 154 -16.40 -5.30 1.34
CA ARG A 154 -15.40 -6.14 0.68
C ARG A 154 -14.03 -5.98 1.33
N ILE A 155 -13.64 -4.74 1.69
CA ILE A 155 -12.39 -4.44 2.39
C ILE A 155 -12.41 -5.02 3.81
N GLU A 156 -13.52 -4.86 4.54
CA GLU A 156 -13.69 -5.41 5.90
C GLU A 156 -13.51 -6.94 5.87
N LYS A 157 -14.17 -7.62 4.95
CA LYS A 157 -14.01 -9.09 4.79
C LYS A 157 -12.58 -9.47 4.44
N ALA A 158 -11.93 -8.77 3.50
CA ALA A 158 -10.55 -9.07 3.14
C ALA A 158 -9.57 -8.81 4.30
N LEU A 159 -9.86 -7.84 5.16
CA LEU A 159 -9.09 -7.59 6.38
C LEU A 159 -9.25 -8.75 7.37
N ASP A 160 -10.47 -9.23 7.61
CA ASP A 160 -10.72 -10.38 8.47
C ASP A 160 -10.01 -11.64 7.94
N ASP A 161 -10.04 -11.86 6.61
CA ASP A 161 -9.31 -12.95 5.97
C ASP A 161 -7.79 -12.83 6.15
N CYS A 162 -7.23 -11.62 6.11
CA CYS A 162 -5.81 -11.38 6.38
C CYS A 162 -5.45 -11.65 7.86
N VAL A 163 -6.29 -11.20 8.81
CA VAL A 163 -6.07 -11.43 10.24
C VAL A 163 -6.07 -12.92 10.54
N SER A 164 -7.05 -13.66 10.02
CA SER A 164 -7.14 -15.13 10.21
C SER A 164 -5.95 -15.91 9.64
N ARG A 165 -5.16 -15.32 8.71
CA ARG A 165 -3.94 -15.94 8.16
C ARG A 165 -2.72 -15.66 9.01
N ILE A 166 -2.78 -14.66 9.89
CA ILE A 166 -1.66 -14.24 10.77
C ILE A 166 -1.75 -14.98 12.11
N GLU A 167 -2.94 -15.32 12.58
CA GLU A 167 -3.22 -16.10 13.79
C GLU A 167 -2.84 -17.58 13.63
#